data_7ac5cbbfcaf88a16f112b1b36bd6f227
#
_entry.id   7ac5cbbfcaf88a16f112b1b36bd6f227
#
_cell.length_a   1.000
_cell.length_b   1.000
_cell.length_c   1.000
_cell.angle_alpha   90.00
_cell.angle_beta   90.00
_cell.angle_gamma   90.00
#
_symmetry.space_group_name_H-M   'P 1'
#
loop_
_entity.id
_entity.type
_entity.pdbx_description
1 polymer ?
#
loop_
_entity_poly.entity_id
_entity_poly.type
_entity_poly.pdbx_seq_one_letter_code
_entity_poly.pdbx_strand_id
1 'polypeptide(L)'
;MQKCFFSTYTKPDKMASIKNDMEYYNSMKRYAFSLIVKQGGDGPVPGGTSIHNHLKEKFNVNDHFANAAKNEASAAYRSAMECLQLNVETLESRIRQETKKLSSEQKRLDHLKKEKDSLINRSRKLKSGSKKKLKFRSYRGGNETEAKDGTFRVRKGRKVTVYENQYLFEVKYLDPEIKRIKQRIHYIEQRKTRHEH
;
A
#
# COMPACT_ATOMS: atom_id res chain seq x y z
N MET A 1 -30.53 3.76 18.90
CA MET A 1 -29.48 3.07 19.66
C MET A 1 -30.08 2.50 20.94
N GLN A 2 -30.27 1.17 21.01
CA GLN A 2 -30.66 0.52 22.26
C GLN A 2 -29.41 0.36 23.12
N LYS A 3 -29.41 1.01 24.30
CA LYS A 3 -28.37 0.81 25.31
C LYS A 3 -28.73 -0.45 26.11
N CYS A 4 -27.99 -1.55 25.92
CA CYS A 4 -28.08 -2.71 26.79
C CYS A 4 -27.35 -2.41 28.09
N PHE A 5 -28.09 -2.29 29.17
CA PHE A 5 -27.52 -2.24 30.52
C PHE A 5 -27.29 -3.64 31.00
N PHE A 6 -26.05 -4.07 31.16
CA PHE A 6 -25.72 -5.31 31.83
C PHE A 6 -25.76 -5.08 33.34
N SER A 7 -26.54 -5.88 34.06
CA SER A 7 -26.52 -5.88 35.51
C SER A 7 -25.14 -6.35 36.00
N THR A 8 -24.44 -5.53 36.75
CA THR A 8 -23.11 -5.82 37.28
C THR A 8 -23.06 -6.74 38.49
N TYR A 9 -24.21 -7.18 38.98
CA TYR A 9 -24.31 -8.04 40.16
C TYR A 9 -24.58 -9.50 39.80
N THR A 10 -23.51 -10.25 39.53
CA THR A 10 -23.56 -11.72 39.49
C THR A 10 -22.98 -12.27 40.79
N LYS A 11 -23.71 -13.16 41.47
CA LYS A 11 -23.19 -13.80 42.69
C LYS A 11 -21.91 -14.60 42.33
N PRO A 12 -20.84 -14.54 43.17
CA PRO A 12 -19.54 -15.21 42.88
C PRO A 12 -19.72 -16.72 42.58
N ASP A 13 -20.63 -17.38 43.25
CA ASP A 13 -20.87 -18.83 43.13
C ASP A 13 -21.41 -19.25 41.74
N LYS A 14 -22.02 -18.32 40.99
CA LYS A 14 -22.52 -18.55 39.62
C LYS A 14 -21.52 -18.16 38.54
N MET A 15 -20.45 -17.42 38.87
CA MET A 15 -19.49 -16.96 37.89
C MET A 15 -18.70 -18.10 37.23
N ALA A 16 -18.34 -19.14 37.99
CA ALA A 16 -17.61 -20.29 37.44
C ALA A 16 -18.48 -21.07 36.43
N SER A 17 -19.78 -21.28 36.75
CA SER A 17 -20.71 -21.93 35.83
C SER A 17 -20.90 -21.11 34.56
N ILE A 18 -21.17 -19.80 34.69
CA ILE A 18 -21.32 -18.90 33.53
C ILE A 18 -20.08 -18.88 32.68
N LYS A 19 -18.88 -18.86 33.27
CA LYS A 19 -17.62 -18.90 32.55
C LYS A 19 -17.50 -20.19 31.74
N ASN A 20 -17.80 -21.34 32.34
CA ASN A 20 -17.75 -22.62 31.64
C ASN A 20 -18.75 -22.67 30.48
N ASP A 21 -19.96 -22.17 30.67
CA ASP A 21 -20.98 -22.10 29.62
C ASP A 21 -20.55 -21.18 28.45
N MET A 22 -19.93 -20.04 28.78
CA MET A 22 -19.36 -19.13 27.76
C MET A 22 -18.20 -19.76 27.00
N GLU A 23 -17.29 -20.48 27.68
CA GLU A 23 -16.18 -21.18 27.04
C GLU A 23 -16.70 -22.28 26.11
N TYR A 24 -17.70 -23.01 26.55
CA TYR A 24 -18.36 -24.06 25.76
C TYR A 24 -19.03 -23.46 24.51
N TYR A 25 -19.82 -22.40 24.68
CA TYR A 25 -20.47 -21.69 23.58
C TYR A 25 -19.45 -21.11 22.59
N ASN A 26 -18.37 -20.53 23.09
CA ASN A 26 -17.28 -20.00 22.22
C ASN A 26 -16.57 -21.12 21.45
N SER A 27 -16.40 -22.30 22.05
CA SER A 27 -15.83 -23.47 21.35
C SER A 27 -16.73 -23.93 20.22
N MET A 28 -18.04 -23.98 20.43
CA MET A 28 -19.02 -24.31 19.41
C MET A 28 -19.04 -23.28 18.27
N LYS A 29 -18.98 -21.98 18.60
CA LYS A 29 -18.91 -20.89 17.62
C LYS A 29 -17.64 -20.95 16.79
N ARG A 30 -16.48 -21.18 17.42
CA ARG A 30 -15.20 -21.35 16.70
C ARG A 30 -15.22 -22.55 15.75
N TYR A 31 -15.81 -23.64 16.19
CA TYR A 31 -15.96 -24.82 15.37
C TYR A 31 -16.89 -24.58 14.18
N ALA A 32 -18.05 -23.94 14.39
CA ALA A 32 -18.94 -23.50 13.32
C ALA A 32 -18.22 -22.61 12.30
N PHE A 33 -17.47 -21.62 12.79
CA PHE A 33 -16.68 -20.74 11.94
C PHE A 33 -15.65 -21.52 11.07
N SER A 34 -14.98 -22.50 11.68
CA SER A 34 -14.02 -23.34 10.94
C SER A 34 -14.67 -24.16 9.83
N LEU A 35 -15.90 -24.63 10.04
CA LEU A 35 -16.67 -25.32 9.02
C LEU A 35 -17.08 -24.38 7.88
N ILE A 36 -17.59 -23.20 8.21
CA ILE A 36 -17.99 -22.17 7.24
C ILE A 36 -16.81 -21.75 6.37
N VAL A 37 -15.62 -21.53 6.97
CA VAL A 37 -14.39 -21.17 6.22
C VAL A 37 -13.99 -22.31 5.26
N LYS A 38 -14.01 -23.58 5.71
CA LYS A 38 -13.66 -24.73 4.88
C LYS A 38 -14.60 -24.91 3.69
N GLN A 39 -15.85 -24.51 3.82
CA GLN A 39 -16.87 -24.66 2.78
C GLN A 39 -16.99 -23.40 1.90
N GLY A 40 -16.35 -22.30 2.28
CA GLY A 40 -16.49 -21.02 1.61
C GLY A 40 -17.87 -20.37 1.83
N GLY A 41 -18.61 -20.75 2.88
CA GLY A 41 -19.93 -20.22 3.22
C GLY A 41 -20.81 -21.19 4.03
N ASP A 42 -22.11 -20.89 4.12
CA ASP A 42 -23.12 -21.65 4.88
C ASP A 42 -23.57 -22.95 4.18
N GLY A 43 -22.68 -23.63 3.47
CA GLY A 43 -23.00 -24.89 2.79
C GLY A 43 -23.17 -26.10 3.74
N PRO A 44 -23.62 -27.26 3.21
CA PRO A 44 -23.71 -28.48 4.00
C PRO A 44 -22.32 -29.03 4.34
N VAL A 45 -22.18 -29.63 5.53
CA VAL A 45 -20.93 -30.31 5.97
C VAL A 45 -20.69 -31.56 5.11
N PRO A 46 -19.44 -32.05 4.98
CA PRO A 46 -19.18 -33.34 4.38
C PRO A 46 -20.07 -34.41 5.02
N GLY A 47 -20.90 -35.08 4.19
CA GLY A 47 -21.96 -36.01 4.67
C GLY A 47 -23.38 -35.49 4.47
N GLY A 48 -23.54 -34.25 3.90
CA GLY A 48 -24.85 -33.70 3.53
C GLY A 48 -25.67 -33.09 4.67
N THR A 49 -25.14 -33.11 5.91
CA THR A 49 -25.83 -32.54 7.10
C THR A 49 -25.61 -31.02 7.15
N SER A 50 -26.62 -30.28 7.60
CA SER A 50 -26.46 -28.84 7.83
C SER A 50 -25.50 -28.57 9.00
N ILE A 51 -24.78 -27.44 8.96
CA ILE A 51 -23.89 -27.00 10.06
C ILE A 51 -24.64 -26.98 11.37
N HIS A 52 -25.89 -26.53 11.38
CA HIS A 52 -26.76 -26.50 12.57
C HIS A 52 -26.95 -27.90 13.17
N ASN A 53 -27.37 -28.90 12.39
CA ASN A 53 -27.57 -30.26 12.85
C ASN A 53 -26.27 -30.90 13.34
N HIS A 54 -25.18 -30.64 12.62
CA HIS A 54 -23.85 -31.12 13.00
C HIS A 54 -23.38 -30.53 14.35
N LEU A 55 -23.69 -29.26 14.63
CA LEU A 55 -23.42 -28.65 15.94
C LEU A 55 -24.26 -29.28 17.05
N LYS A 56 -25.54 -29.55 16.79
CA LYS A 56 -26.42 -30.23 17.76
C LYS A 56 -25.90 -31.60 18.18
N GLU A 57 -25.53 -32.40 17.19
CA GLU A 57 -25.01 -33.75 17.41
C GLU A 57 -23.67 -33.72 18.15
N LYS A 58 -22.73 -32.89 17.68
CA LYS A 58 -21.38 -32.85 18.25
C LYS A 58 -21.31 -32.26 19.65
N PHE A 59 -22.09 -31.23 19.93
CA PHE A 59 -22.05 -30.51 21.20
C PHE A 59 -23.24 -30.85 22.11
N ASN A 60 -24.14 -31.76 21.71
CA ASN A 60 -25.30 -32.15 22.44
C ASN A 60 -26.13 -30.97 23.03
N VAL A 61 -26.40 -29.99 22.15
CA VAL A 61 -27.10 -28.75 22.49
C VAL A 61 -28.46 -28.67 21.81
N ASN A 62 -29.35 -27.85 22.35
CA ASN A 62 -30.64 -27.60 21.73
C ASN A 62 -30.55 -26.74 20.47
N ASP A 63 -31.64 -26.68 19.71
CA ASP A 63 -31.72 -25.89 18.45
C ASP A 63 -31.38 -24.45 18.62
N HIS A 64 -31.77 -23.82 19.71
CA HIS A 64 -31.55 -22.40 19.95
C HIS A 64 -30.08 -22.07 20.03
N PHE A 65 -29.29 -22.81 20.82
CA PHE A 65 -27.85 -22.60 20.97
C PHE A 65 -27.09 -22.94 19.69
N ALA A 66 -27.45 -24.02 18.99
CA ALA A 66 -26.83 -24.39 17.73
C ALA A 66 -27.07 -23.32 16.65
N ASN A 67 -28.29 -22.79 16.54
CA ASN A 67 -28.63 -21.72 15.62
C ASN A 67 -27.92 -20.41 15.97
N ALA A 68 -27.87 -20.03 17.24
CA ALA A 68 -27.19 -18.83 17.68
C ALA A 68 -25.72 -18.91 17.34
N ALA A 69 -25.03 -20.01 17.66
CA ALA A 69 -23.60 -20.19 17.34
C ALA A 69 -23.32 -20.19 15.84
N LYS A 70 -24.18 -20.87 15.04
CA LYS A 70 -24.09 -20.83 13.58
C LYS A 70 -24.25 -19.42 13.04
N ASN A 71 -25.27 -18.70 13.45
CA ASN A 71 -25.57 -17.35 12.95
C ASN A 71 -24.45 -16.34 13.30
N GLU A 72 -23.92 -16.41 14.52
CA GLU A 72 -22.78 -15.60 14.91
C GLU A 72 -21.52 -15.94 14.11
N ALA A 73 -21.26 -17.23 13.87
CA ALA A 73 -20.14 -17.67 13.05
C ALA A 73 -20.28 -17.20 11.59
N SER A 74 -21.49 -17.29 11.02
CA SER A 74 -21.80 -16.82 9.67
C SER A 74 -21.66 -15.30 9.56
N ALA A 75 -22.10 -14.56 10.57
CA ALA A 75 -21.92 -13.11 10.62
C ALA A 75 -20.42 -12.73 10.70
N ALA A 76 -19.65 -13.42 11.54
CA ALA A 76 -18.22 -13.22 11.66
C ALA A 76 -17.48 -13.53 10.34
N TYR A 77 -17.86 -14.61 9.64
CA TYR A 77 -17.30 -14.96 8.33
C TYR A 77 -17.58 -13.87 7.29
N ARG A 78 -18.83 -13.42 7.17
CA ARG A 78 -19.21 -12.34 6.24
C ARG A 78 -18.42 -11.07 6.53
N SER A 79 -18.35 -10.66 7.80
CA SER A 79 -17.57 -9.48 8.20
C SER A 79 -16.08 -9.64 7.86
N ALA A 80 -15.50 -10.83 8.08
CA ALA A 80 -14.11 -11.10 7.69
C ALA A 80 -13.90 -11.00 6.18
N MET A 81 -14.83 -11.51 5.36
CA MET A 81 -14.76 -11.42 3.90
C MET A 81 -14.88 -9.98 3.40
N GLU A 82 -15.77 -9.18 3.98
CA GLU A 82 -15.90 -7.75 3.68
C GLU A 82 -14.60 -6.98 4.03
N CYS A 83 -14.02 -7.25 5.21
CA CYS A 83 -12.75 -6.66 5.61
C CYS A 83 -11.60 -7.06 4.66
N LEU A 84 -11.57 -8.32 4.21
CA LEU A 84 -10.60 -8.80 3.23
C LEU A 84 -10.73 -8.04 1.91
N GLN A 85 -11.95 -7.90 1.39
CA GLN A 85 -12.21 -7.17 0.16
C GLN A 85 -11.76 -5.71 0.25
N LEU A 86 -12.10 -5.01 1.36
CA LEU A 86 -11.65 -3.63 1.59
C LEU A 86 -10.12 -3.52 1.68
N ASN A 87 -9.46 -4.51 2.28
CA ASN A 87 -8.00 -4.56 2.34
C ASN A 87 -7.40 -4.73 0.94
N VAL A 88 -7.94 -5.62 0.11
CA VAL A 88 -7.50 -5.81 -1.28
C VAL A 88 -7.67 -4.52 -2.08
N GLU A 89 -8.82 -3.88 -2.03
CA GLU A 89 -9.07 -2.60 -2.72
C GLU A 89 -8.10 -1.50 -2.27
N THR A 90 -7.80 -1.46 -0.96
CA THR A 90 -6.84 -0.51 -0.40
C THR A 90 -5.43 -0.77 -0.92
N LEU A 91 -4.99 -2.04 -0.97
CA LEU A 91 -3.68 -2.42 -1.50
C LEU A 91 -3.57 -2.11 -2.99
N GLU A 92 -4.59 -2.43 -3.78
CA GLU A 92 -4.63 -2.07 -5.21
C GLU A 92 -4.55 -0.56 -5.44
N SER A 93 -5.24 0.23 -4.62
CA SER A 93 -5.17 1.69 -4.68
C SER A 93 -3.75 2.19 -4.40
N ARG A 94 -3.07 1.61 -3.38
CA ARG A 94 -1.67 1.92 -3.07
C ARG A 94 -0.73 1.54 -4.21
N ILE A 95 -0.88 0.35 -4.79
CA ILE A 95 -0.11 -0.09 -5.96
C ILE A 95 -0.27 0.87 -7.13
N ARG A 96 -1.51 1.29 -7.43
CA ARG A 96 -1.79 2.28 -8.48
C ARG A 96 -1.10 3.63 -8.21
N GLN A 97 -1.11 4.10 -6.96
CA GLN A 97 -0.43 5.35 -6.57
C GLN A 97 1.09 5.24 -6.70
N GLU A 98 1.69 4.14 -6.22
CA GLU A 98 3.14 3.93 -6.34
C GLU A 98 3.57 3.79 -7.81
N THR A 99 2.76 3.13 -8.65
CA THR A 99 3.01 3.02 -10.10
C THR A 99 3.01 4.40 -10.79
N LYS A 100 2.07 5.29 -10.42
CA LYS A 100 2.06 6.68 -10.93
C LYS A 100 3.30 7.46 -10.49
N LYS A 101 3.72 7.32 -9.22
CA LYS A 101 4.95 7.96 -8.72
C LYS A 101 6.18 7.43 -9.44
N LEU A 102 6.27 6.11 -9.63
CA LEU A 102 7.36 5.47 -10.36
C LEU A 102 7.49 6.03 -11.78
N SER A 103 6.39 6.07 -12.53
CA SER A 103 6.38 6.65 -13.89
C SER A 103 6.82 8.11 -13.90
N SER A 104 6.41 8.91 -12.93
CA SER A 104 6.84 10.32 -12.82
C SER A 104 8.35 10.46 -12.56
N GLU A 105 8.90 9.67 -11.62
CA GLU A 105 10.32 9.71 -11.30
C GLU A 105 11.18 9.16 -12.45
N GLN A 106 10.70 8.15 -13.18
CA GLN A 106 11.39 7.65 -14.39
C GLN A 106 11.47 8.71 -15.47
N LYS A 107 10.36 9.40 -15.78
CA LYS A 107 10.35 10.52 -16.73
C LYS A 107 11.33 11.62 -16.31
N ARG A 108 11.39 11.92 -15.01
CA ARG A 108 12.33 12.92 -14.48
C ARG A 108 13.78 12.46 -14.65
N LEU A 109 14.07 11.19 -14.35
CA LEU A 109 15.39 10.61 -14.53
C LEU A 109 15.86 10.68 -16.00
N ASP A 110 14.99 10.31 -16.93
CA ASP A 110 15.29 10.34 -18.36
C ASP A 110 15.53 11.76 -18.86
N HIS A 111 14.77 12.72 -18.35
CA HIS A 111 15.00 14.13 -18.64
C HIS A 111 16.40 14.59 -18.20
N LEU A 112 16.79 14.31 -16.94
CA LEU A 112 18.11 14.71 -16.43
C LEU A 112 19.26 14.00 -17.14
N LYS A 113 19.09 12.73 -17.51
CA LYS A 113 20.09 12.01 -18.32
C LYS A 113 20.28 12.66 -19.70
N LYS A 114 19.16 12.93 -20.39
CA LYS A 114 19.22 13.63 -21.71
C LYS A 114 19.86 15.02 -21.62
N GLU A 115 19.61 15.73 -20.52
CA GLU A 115 20.25 17.01 -20.26
C GLU A 115 21.77 16.86 -20.09
N LYS A 116 22.20 15.89 -19.25
CA LYS A 116 23.62 15.59 -19.05
C LYS A 116 24.31 15.20 -20.35
N ASP A 117 23.73 14.30 -21.14
CA ASP A 117 24.28 13.89 -22.45
C ASP A 117 24.37 15.06 -23.42
N SER A 118 23.37 15.94 -23.42
CA SER A 118 23.38 17.15 -24.22
C SER A 118 24.51 18.10 -23.85
N LEU A 119 24.80 18.27 -22.55
CA LEU A 119 25.91 19.11 -22.08
C LEU A 119 27.28 18.51 -22.45
N ILE A 120 27.44 17.19 -22.29
CA ILE A 120 28.67 16.48 -22.69
C ILE A 120 28.92 16.62 -24.19
N ASN A 121 27.90 16.39 -25.01
CA ASN A 121 28.03 16.54 -26.49
C ASN A 121 28.34 17.96 -26.91
N ARG A 122 27.82 18.95 -26.20
CA ARG A 122 28.10 20.35 -26.38
C ARG A 122 29.56 20.68 -26.06
N SER A 123 30.11 20.20 -24.96
CA SER A 123 31.50 20.37 -24.57
C SER A 123 32.46 19.75 -25.60
N ARG A 124 32.12 18.56 -26.15
CA ARG A 124 32.87 17.92 -27.21
C ARG A 124 32.91 18.76 -28.49
N LYS A 125 31.77 19.34 -28.90
CA LYS A 125 31.67 20.22 -30.08
C LYS A 125 32.45 21.52 -29.92
N LEU A 126 32.49 22.10 -28.73
CA LEU A 126 33.32 23.29 -28.43
C LEU A 126 34.82 23.00 -28.57
N LYS A 127 35.27 21.85 -28.06
CA LYS A 127 36.66 21.39 -28.18
C LYS A 127 37.07 21.13 -29.63
N SER A 128 36.13 20.74 -30.50
CA SER A 128 36.38 20.52 -31.93
C SER A 128 36.37 21.80 -32.81
N GLY A 129 36.32 22.96 -32.17
CA GLY A 129 36.43 24.25 -32.92
C GLY A 129 35.17 24.67 -33.68
N SER A 130 34.02 24.06 -33.43
CA SER A 130 32.75 24.39 -34.07
C SER A 130 32.29 25.79 -33.65
N LYS A 131 32.28 26.75 -34.62
CA LYS A 131 31.81 28.13 -34.43
C LYS A 131 30.27 28.28 -34.30
N LYS A 132 29.49 27.19 -34.20
CA LYS A 132 28.05 27.30 -34.05
C LYS A 132 27.72 27.91 -32.69
N LYS A 133 27.11 29.11 -32.71
CA LYS A 133 26.56 29.76 -31.51
C LYS A 133 25.67 28.75 -30.77
N LEU A 134 26.05 28.45 -29.54
CA LEU A 134 25.28 27.56 -28.66
C LEU A 134 23.96 28.25 -28.35
N LYS A 135 22.85 27.65 -28.78
CA LYS A 135 21.54 28.18 -28.47
C LYS A 135 21.26 27.97 -26.99
N PHE A 136 20.84 29.06 -26.35
CA PHE A 136 20.27 29.01 -25.01
C PHE A 136 19.11 27.97 -24.94
N ARG A 137 19.17 27.08 -23.99
CA ARG A 137 18.11 26.09 -23.78
C ARG A 137 17.34 26.42 -22.49
N SER A 138 16.11 26.87 -22.68
CA SER A 138 15.09 26.81 -21.62
C SER A 138 14.40 25.46 -21.73
N TYR A 139 14.44 24.63 -20.68
CA TYR A 139 13.74 23.34 -20.66
C TYR A 139 12.27 23.57 -20.31
N ARG A 140 11.35 23.28 -21.22
CA ARG A 140 9.92 23.28 -20.91
C ARG A 140 9.63 22.24 -19.82
N GLY A 141 9.19 22.71 -18.65
CA GLY A 141 8.85 21.86 -17.50
C GLY A 141 10.02 21.42 -16.61
N GLY A 142 11.25 21.86 -16.89
CA GLY A 142 12.41 21.67 -16.01
C GLY A 142 12.59 22.86 -15.04
N ASN A 143 13.20 22.58 -13.90
CA ASN A 143 13.57 23.62 -12.93
C ASN A 143 14.93 24.24 -13.28
N GLU A 144 15.55 23.76 -14.35
CA GLU A 144 16.90 24.09 -14.80
C GLU A 144 16.84 25.06 -15.98
N THR A 145 17.63 26.12 -15.89
CA THR A 145 17.79 27.09 -16.97
C THR A 145 19.26 27.48 -17.11
N GLU A 146 19.74 27.66 -18.35
CA GLU A 146 21.05 28.21 -18.64
C GLU A 146 20.89 29.67 -18.99
N ALA A 147 21.67 30.54 -18.37
CA ALA A 147 21.72 31.98 -18.69
C ALA A 147 22.69 32.28 -19.82
N LYS A 148 22.56 33.44 -20.44
CA LYS A 148 23.44 33.91 -21.57
C LYS A 148 24.91 34.06 -21.17
N ASP A 149 25.16 34.27 -19.88
CA ASP A 149 26.49 34.40 -19.27
C ASP A 149 27.19 33.06 -19.02
N GLY A 150 26.52 31.93 -19.35
CA GLY A 150 27.03 30.57 -19.11
C GLY A 150 26.76 30.05 -17.71
N THR A 151 26.06 30.79 -16.88
CA THR A 151 25.62 30.30 -15.55
C THR A 151 24.40 29.39 -15.65
N PHE A 152 24.27 28.42 -14.73
CA PHE A 152 23.15 27.53 -14.64
C PHE A 152 22.31 27.84 -13.39
N ARG A 153 21.00 27.95 -13.56
CA ARG A 153 20.06 28.28 -12.49
C ARG A 153 19.12 27.13 -12.29
N VAL A 154 18.96 26.72 -11.02
CA VAL A 154 18.02 25.67 -10.61
C VAL A 154 17.00 26.27 -9.66
N ARG A 155 15.72 26.16 -10.02
CA ARG A 155 14.61 26.64 -9.18
C ARG A 155 13.98 25.47 -8.42
N LYS A 156 13.98 25.54 -7.09
CA LYS A 156 13.25 24.61 -6.20
C LYS A 156 12.24 25.44 -5.36
N GLY A 157 11.00 25.47 -5.81
CA GLY A 157 9.98 26.31 -5.20
C GLY A 157 10.33 27.82 -5.34
N ARG A 158 10.48 28.51 -4.22
CA ARG A 158 10.89 29.94 -4.17
C ARG A 158 12.39 30.14 -4.21
N LYS A 159 13.20 29.08 -3.98
CA LYS A 159 14.66 29.18 -3.91
C LYS A 159 15.25 28.93 -5.30
N VAL A 160 16.16 29.82 -5.70
CA VAL A 160 16.97 29.71 -6.92
C VAL A 160 18.43 29.52 -6.52
N THR A 161 19.04 28.45 -6.99
CA THR A 161 20.49 28.19 -6.83
C THR A 161 21.17 28.43 -8.15
N VAL A 162 22.28 29.17 -8.13
CA VAL A 162 23.06 29.53 -9.31
C VAL A 162 24.38 28.77 -9.27
N TYR A 163 24.79 28.20 -10.40
CA TYR A 163 26.06 27.53 -10.62
C TYR A 163 26.85 28.31 -11.70
N GLU A 164 28.06 28.69 -11.39
CA GLU A 164 28.87 29.59 -12.21
C GLU A 164 29.29 28.99 -13.56
N ASN A 165 29.39 27.66 -13.62
CA ASN A 165 29.80 26.97 -14.84
C ASN A 165 29.16 25.56 -14.94
N GLN A 166 29.27 24.97 -16.14
CA GLN A 166 28.74 23.63 -16.43
C GLN A 166 29.29 22.55 -15.50
N TYR A 167 30.58 22.58 -15.19
CA TYR A 167 31.20 21.57 -14.31
C TYR A 167 30.60 21.58 -12.90
N LEU A 168 30.44 22.74 -12.31
CA LEU A 168 29.81 22.87 -10.98
C LEU A 168 28.35 22.46 -11.01
N PHE A 169 27.63 22.76 -12.09
CA PHE A 169 26.27 22.34 -12.28
C PHE A 169 26.15 20.81 -12.38
N GLU A 170 27.02 20.16 -13.17
CA GLU A 170 27.04 18.70 -13.29
C GLU A 170 27.37 18.01 -11.95
N VAL A 171 28.46 18.38 -11.30
CA VAL A 171 28.98 17.73 -10.10
C VAL A 171 28.11 18.02 -8.86
N LYS A 172 27.68 19.26 -8.67
CA LYS A 172 26.94 19.67 -7.47
C LYS A 172 25.42 19.51 -7.58
N TYR A 173 24.88 19.37 -8.78
CA TYR A 173 23.44 19.26 -8.98
C TYR A 173 23.03 18.02 -9.78
N LEU A 174 23.46 17.87 -11.05
CA LEU A 174 22.96 16.81 -11.91
C LEU A 174 23.27 15.40 -11.38
N ASP A 175 24.53 15.15 -11.04
CA ASP A 175 24.95 13.82 -10.57
C ASP A 175 24.33 13.44 -9.22
N PRO A 176 24.32 14.32 -8.20
CA PRO A 176 23.60 14.04 -6.96
C PRO A 176 22.09 13.85 -7.16
N GLU A 177 21.45 14.65 -8.02
CA GLU A 177 20.02 14.56 -8.28
C GLU A 177 19.65 13.26 -9.00
N ILE A 178 20.43 12.87 -10.04
CA ILE A 178 20.27 11.57 -10.72
C ILE A 178 20.43 10.41 -9.74
N LYS A 179 21.44 10.44 -8.87
CA LYS A 179 21.64 9.41 -7.84
C LYS A 179 20.46 9.35 -6.88
N ARG A 180 19.98 10.50 -6.42
CA ARG A 180 18.82 10.61 -5.53
C ARG A 180 17.56 10.02 -6.16
N ILE A 181 17.28 10.34 -7.42
CA ILE A 181 16.10 9.82 -8.12
C ILE A 181 16.19 8.31 -8.33
N LYS A 182 17.38 7.77 -8.69
CA LYS A 182 17.59 6.33 -8.79
C LYS A 182 17.29 5.61 -7.45
N GLN A 183 17.74 6.17 -6.34
CA GLN A 183 17.43 5.64 -5.00
C GLN A 183 15.92 5.67 -4.70
N ARG A 184 15.24 6.78 -5.05
CA ARG A 184 13.77 6.88 -4.88
C ARG A 184 13.02 5.86 -5.71
N ILE A 185 13.42 5.66 -6.98
CA ILE A 185 12.85 4.63 -7.86
C ILE A 185 12.97 3.26 -7.20
N HIS A 186 14.17 2.90 -6.74
CA HIS A 186 14.41 1.63 -6.06
C HIS A 186 13.51 1.43 -4.82
N TYR A 187 13.35 2.48 -3.96
CA TYR A 187 12.45 2.41 -2.81
C TYR A 187 10.97 2.25 -3.20
N ILE A 188 10.53 2.90 -4.27
CA ILE A 188 9.16 2.78 -4.78
C ILE A 188 8.92 1.36 -5.30
N GLU A 189 9.87 0.80 -6.05
CA GLU A 189 9.81 -0.57 -6.55
C GLU A 189 9.73 -1.58 -5.40
N GLN A 190 10.57 -1.46 -4.38
CA GLN A 190 10.50 -2.31 -3.19
C GLN A 190 9.15 -2.24 -2.48
N ARG A 191 8.57 -1.02 -2.33
CA ARG A 191 7.25 -0.87 -1.71
C ARG A 191 6.14 -1.49 -2.55
N LYS A 192 6.20 -1.29 -3.88
CA LYS A 192 5.26 -1.91 -4.79
C LYS A 192 5.27 -3.44 -4.65
N THR A 193 6.45 -4.06 -4.70
CA THR A 193 6.60 -5.51 -4.52
C THR A 193 6.03 -6.01 -3.18
N ARG A 194 6.24 -5.26 -2.07
CA ARG A 194 5.64 -5.62 -0.76
C ARG A 194 4.11 -5.55 -0.72
N HIS A 195 3.48 -4.80 -1.59
CA HIS A 195 2.01 -4.72 -1.68
C HIS A 195 1.44 -5.78 -2.62
N GLU A 196 2.27 -6.37 -3.49
CA GLU A 196 1.91 -7.43 -4.42
C GLU A 196 2.00 -8.84 -3.78
N HIS A 197 2.73 -8.98 -2.68
CA HIS A 197 2.87 -10.20 -1.85
C HIS A 197 2.13 -10.07 -0.52
#